data_560af1552f5bac528324fe8481eee93c
#
_entry.id   560af1552f5bac528324fe8481eee93c
#
_cell.length_a   1.000
_cell.length_b   1.000
_cell.length_c   1.000
_cell.angle_alpha   90.00
_cell.angle_beta   90.00
_cell.angle_gamma   90.00
#
_symmetry.space_group_name_H-M   'P 1'
#
loop_
_entity.id
_entity.type
_entity.pdbx_description
1 polymer ?
#
loop_
_entity_poly.entity_id
_entity_poly.type
_entity_poly.pdbx_seq_one_letter_code
_entity_poly.pdbx_strand_id
1 'polypeptide(L)'
;RKYITLLVAACQLLNTSCNKQLYPEPSYKNIESNAEKKKLKDFMTAGAEKVINTHNTSANEIIKTAQKYLGVPHCMGGTTIKCLDCSGLLVVVFAKNGINLPHNSEEQARYGKIIAEMDELIKGDLVFFIRSYKTRSLITHSGIYLGNNNFIHTSSKNGVIITSLNDPWWKEKFIFGTRVCE
;
A
#
# COMPACT_ATOMS: atom_id res chain seq x y z
N ARG A 1 17.34 -75.35 -0.63
CA ARG A 1 17.39 -74.37 -1.75
C ARG A 1 16.57 -73.15 -1.34
N LYS A 2 17.24 -72.08 -0.97
CA LYS A 2 16.62 -70.83 -0.55
C LYS A 2 16.75 -69.84 -1.71
N TYR A 3 15.66 -69.36 -2.23
CA TYR A 3 15.65 -68.25 -3.20
C TYR A 3 15.60 -66.95 -2.44
N ILE A 4 16.65 -66.14 -2.62
CA ILE A 4 16.72 -64.76 -2.11
C ILE A 4 16.11 -63.87 -3.19
N THR A 5 14.95 -63.31 -2.87
CA THR A 5 14.30 -62.32 -3.72
C THR A 5 14.85 -60.93 -3.37
N LEU A 6 15.55 -60.33 -4.31
CA LEU A 6 15.97 -58.92 -4.21
C LEU A 6 14.77 -58.00 -4.36
N LEU A 7 14.43 -57.27 -3.32
CA LEU A 7 13.51 -56.13 -3.36
C LEU A 7 14.28 -54.91 -3.86
N VAL A 8 13.98 -54.53 -5.11
CA VAL A 8 14.44 -53.23 -5.65
C VAL A 8 13.47 -52.18 -5.12
N ALA A 9 13.95 -51.41 -4.15
CA ALA A 9 13.23 -50.22 -3.66
C ALA A 9 13.28 -49.13 -4.74
N ALA A 10 12.18 -48.96 -5.46
CA ALA A 10 11.99 -47.79 -6.33
C ALA A 10 11.82 -46.53 -5.47
N CYS A 11 12.86 -45.72 -5.42
CA CYS A 11 12.81 -44.37 -4.82
C CYS A 11 11.94 -43.50 -5.73
N GLN A 12 10.66 -43.37 -5.41
CA GLN A 12 9.78 -42.39 -6.03
C GLN A 12 10.19 -41.01 -5.51
N LEU A 13 10.89 -40.25 -6.34
CA LEU A 13 11.08 -38.83 -6.16
C LEU A 13 9.70 -38.15 -6.19
N LEU A 14 9.17 -37.85 -5.02
CA LEU A 14 8.01 -36.97 -4.89
C LEU A 14 8.43 -35.57 -5.36
N ASN A 15 8.14 -35.26 -6.61
CA ASN A 15 8.07 -33.90 -7.10
C ASN A 15 7.00 -33.18 -6.29
N THR A 16 7.41 -32.54 -5.19
CA THR A 16 6.57 -31.51 -4.55
C THR A 16 6.53 -30.33 -5.48
N SER A 17 5.62 -30.41 -6.45
CA SER A 17 5.13 -29.27 -7.20
C SER A 17 4.64 -28.27 -6.17
N CYS A 18 5.40 -27.19 -5.96
CA CYS A 18 4.98 -26.05 -5.17
C CYS A 18 3.69 -25.53 -5.81
N ASN A 19 2.55 -25.91 -5.21
CA ASN A 19 1.25 -25.37 -5.58
C ASN A 19 1.33 -23.86 -5.28
N LYS A 20 1.68 -23.06 -6.30
CA LYS A 20 1.36 -21.66 -6.31
C LYS A 20 -0.14 -21.57 -6.17
N GLN A 21 -0.60 -21.34 -4.96
CA GLN A 21 -1.98 -21.00 -4.69
C GLN A 21 -2.29 -19.78 -5.57
N LEU A 22 -3.02 -20.02 -6.64
CA LEU A 22 -3.52 -19.01 -7.55
C LEU A 22 -4.59 -18.21 -6.79
N TYR A 23 -4.14 -17.24 -6.00
CA TYR A 23 -5.01 -16.11 -5.71
C TYR A 23 -5.27 -15.43 -7.05
N PRO A 24 -6.54 -15.17 -7.42
CA PRO A 24 -6.80 -14.36 -8.59
C PRO A 24 -5.98 -13.08 -8.44
N GLU A 25 -5.14 -12.78 -9.43
CA GLU A 25 -4.39 -11.55 -9.42
C GLU A 25 -5.39 -10.41 -9.27
N PRO A 26 -5.24 -9.50 -8.27
CA PRO A 26 -6.16 -8.40 -8.10
C PRO A 26 -6.25 -7.65 -9.43
N SER A 27 -7.45 -7.49 -9.95
CA SER A 27 -7.62 -6.71 -11.18
C SER A 27 -7.45 -5.24 -10.82
N TYR A 28 -6.24 -4.74 -10.95
CA TYR A 28 -5.95 -3.31 -10.77
C TYR A 28 -6.60 -2.52 -11.92
N LYS A 29 -7.86 -2.14 -11.71
CA LYS A 29 -8.78 -1.57 -12.72
C LYS A 29 -8.22 -0.37 -13.47
N ASN A 30 -7.32 0.38 -12.83
CA ASN A 30 -6.75 1.60 -13.38
C ASN A 30 -5.34 1.42 -14.00
N ILE A 31 -4.87 0.18 -14.17
CA ILE A 31 -3.62 -0.14 -14.87
C ILE A 31 -3.94 -0.47 -16.33
N GLU A 32 -3.72 0.50 -17.22
CA GLU A 32 -4.12 0.40 -18.62
C GLU A 32 -2.97 0.07 -19.56
N SER A 33 -1.85 0.78 -19.43
CA SER A 33 -0.73 0.65 -20.34
C SER A 33 0.22 -0.51 -20.00
N ASN A 34 0.91 -1.03 -21.01
CA ASN A 34 1.95 -2.04 -20.82
C ASN A 34 3.11 -1.53 -19.95
N ALA A 35 3.40 -0.22 -20.01
CA ALA A 35 4.40 0.40 -19.16
C ALA A 35 3.99 0.38 -17.67
N GLU A 36 2.72 0.64 -17.37
CA GLU A 36 2.19 0.56 -16.00
C GLU A 36 2.12 -0.88 -15.51
N LYS A 37 1.70 -1.82 -16.35
CA LYS A 37 1.73 -3.26 -16.04
C LYS A 37 3.14 -3.72 -15.68
N LYS A 38 4.15 -3.26 -16.44
CA LYS A 38 5.56 -3.55 -16.13
C LYS A 38 5.96 -2.94 -14.78
N LYS A 39 5.66 -1.66 -14.53
CA LYS A 39 5.96 -1.01 -13.25
C LYS A 39 5.30 -1.72 -12.07
N LEU A 40 4.03 -2.14 -12.19
CA LEU A 40 3.33 -2.90 -11.16
C LEU A 40 4.02 -4.25 -10.90
N LYS A 41 4.37 -4.97 -11.97
CA LYS A 41 5.12 -6.23 -11.83
C LYS A 41 6.47 -6.01 -11.13
N ASP A 42 7.22 -4.97 -11.53
CA ASP A 42 8.51 -4.63 -10.92
C ASP A 42 8.31 -4.26 -9.43
N PHE A 43 7.26 -3.47 -9.09
CA PHE A 43 6.89 -3.15 -7.72
C PHE A 43 6.61 -4.40 -6.89
N MET A 44 5.76 -5.31 -7.37
CA MET A 44 5.40 -6.55 -6.67
C MET A 44 6.61 -7.48 -6.52
N THR A 45 7.44 -7.60 -7.56
CA THR A 45 8.65 -8.44 -7.53
C THR A 45 9.70 -7.92 -6.53
N ALA A 46 9.79 -6.60 -6.35
CA ALA A 46 10.68 -5.99 -5.36
C ALA A 46 10.20 -6.18 -3.90
N GLY A 47 9.02 -6.73 -3.71
CA GLY A 47 8.42 -7.07 -2.42
C GLY A 47 7.38 -6.06 -1.97
N ALA A 48 6.19 -6.58 -1.73
CA ALA A 48 5.04 -5.91 -1.12
C ALA A 48 4.62 -6.65 0.16
N GLU A 49 3.58 -6.18 0.82
CA GLU A 49 3.02 -6.76 2.05
C GLU A 49 4.05 -6.97 3.17
N LYS A 50 5.03 -6.07 3.25
CA LYS A 50 6.02 -6.07 4.33
C LYS A 50 5.32 -5.80 5.66
N VAL A 51 5.71 -6.56 6.68
CA VAL A 51 5.22 -6.35 8.04
C VAL A 51 5.89 -5.11 8.65
N ILE A 52 5.11 -4.29 9.33
CA ILE A 52 5.60 -3.20 10.16
C ILE A 52 5.04 -3.35 11.58
N ASN A 53 5.87 -3.09 12.58
CA ASN A 53 5.39 -3.11 13.97
C ASN A 53 4.58 -1.85 14.25
N THR A 54 3.29 -2.01 14.46
CA THR A 54 2.36 -0.92 14.78
C THR A 54 2.22 -0.66 16.28
N HIS A 55 2.90 -1.43 17.13
CA HIS A 55 2.81 -1.34 18.59
C HIS A 55 1.35 -1.34 19.12
N ASN A 56 0.46 -2.08 18.44
CA ASN A 56 -0.98 -2.14 18.67
C ASN A 56 -1.71 -0.80 18.51
N THR A 57 -1.13 0.13 17.77
CA THR A 57 -1.77 1.39 17.43
C THR A 57 -3.02 1.14 16.58
N SER A 58 -4.16 1.65 17.04
CA SER A 58 -5.42 1.51 16.33
C SER A 58 -5.54 2.48 15.15
N ALA A 59 -6.36 2.10 14.17
CA ALA A 59 -6.73 2.97 13.06
C ALA A 59 -7.28 4.34 13.51
N ASN A 60 -8.04 4.36 14.61
CA ASN A 60 -8.60 5.60 15.16
C ASN A 60 -7.53 6.55 15.69
N GLU A 61 -6.46 6.03 16.30
CA GLU A 61 -5.33 6.86 16.77
C GLU A 61 -4.58 7.47 15.60
N ILE A 62 -4.34 6.71 14.54
CA ILE A 62 -3.75 7.20 13.30
C ILE A 62 -4.60 8.32 12.70
N ILE A 63 -5.91 8.11 12.55
CA ILE A 63 -6.84 9.10 12.00
C ILE A 63 -6.88 10.36 12.86
N LYS A 64 -7.03 10.22 14.19
CA LYS A 64 -7.04 11.34 15.13
C LYS A 64 -5.73 12.15 15.05
N THR A 65 -4.62 11.47 14.85
CA THR A 65 -3.32 12.14 14.67
C THR A 65 -3.26 12.86 13.33
N ALA A 66 -3.69 12.23 12.23
CA ALA A 66 -3.71 12.83 10.89
C ALA A 66 -4.57 14.10 10.84
N GLN A 67 -5.75 14.10 11.47
CA GLN A 67 -6.67 15.24 11.50
C GLN A 67 -6.07 16.50 12.15
N LYS A 68 -5.08 16.35 13.05
CA LYS A 68 -4.38 17.50 13.65
C LYS A 68 -3.54 18.30 12.65
N TYR A 69 -3.25 17.72 11.48
CA TYR A 69 -2.49 18.36 10.41
C TYR A 69 -3.35 19.03 9.34
N LEU A 70 -4.69 18.98 9.46
CA LEU A 70 -5.57 19.67 8.51
C LEU A 70 -5.18 21.14 8.36
N GLY A 71 -5.11 21.62 7.12
CA GLY A 71 -4.72 22.98 6.77
C GLY A 71 -3.21 23.24 6.75
N VAL A 72 -2.35 22.30 7.15
CA VAL A 72 -0.89 22.46 7.03
C VAL A 72 -0.54 22.59 5.54
N PRO A 73 0.23 23.64 5.14
CA PRO A 73 0.59 23.89 3.75
C PRO A 73 1.41 22.76 3.13
N HIS A 74 1.34 22.66 1.79
CA HIS A 74 2.21 21.76 1.04
C HIS A 74 3.61 22.36 0.81
N CYS A 75 4.64 21.53 0.94
CA CYS A 75 5.94 21.75 0.32
C CYS A 75 6.58 20.42 -0.05
N MET A 76 7.31 20.39 -1.16
CA MET A 76 8.02 19.18 -1.59
C MET A 76 9.06 18.76 -0.54
N GLY A 77 9.05 17.48 -0.16
CA GLY A 77 9.94 16.94 0.89
C GLY A 77 9.57 17.38 2.31
N GLY A 78 8.39 17.98 2.50
CA GLY A 78 7.94 18.47 3.81
C GLY A 78 7.58 17.35 4.78
N THR A 79 8.12 17.44 6.01
CA THR A 79 7.86 16.50 7.13
C THR A 79 7.62 17.22 8.44
N THR A 80 7.16 18.46 8.41
CA THR A 80 6.95 19.26 9.61
C THR A 80 5.59 19.94 9.62
N ILE A 81 5.17 20.43 10.79
CA ILE A 81 3.93 21.23 10.92
C ILE A 81 3.97 22.54 10.12
N LYS A 82 5.15 23.00 9.64
CA LYS A 82 5.25 24.16 8.77
C LYS A 82 4.80 23.85 7.35
N CYS A 83 5.13 22.68 6.85
CA CYS A 83 4.62 22.15 5.57
C CYS A 83 4.89 20.65 5.42
N LEU A 84 4.05 19.98 4.62
CA LEU A 84 4.07 18.55 4.39
C LEU A 84 3.93 18.24 2.89
N ASP A 85 4.54 17.15 2.42
CA ASP A 85 4.09 16.48 1.21
C ASP A 85 3.19 15.28 1.54
N CYS A 86 2.72 14.53 0.53
CA CYS A 86 1.79 13.41 0.73
C CYS A 86 2.42 12.29 1.57
N SER A 87 3.63 11.87 1.25
CA SER A 87 4.36 10.84 2.00
C SER A 87 4.85 11.36 3.36
N GLY A 88 5.20 12.65 3.44
CA GLY A 88 5.59 13.31 4.69
C GLY A 88 4.46 13.38 5.71
N LEU A 89 3.21 13.58 5.28
CA LEU A 89 2.05 13.47 6.17
C LEU A 89 2.01 12.08 6.82
N LEU A 90 2.17 11.01 6.05
CA LEU A 90 2.19 9.65 6.59
C LEU A 90 3.36 9.46 7.56
N VAL A 91 4.57 9.93 7.19
CA VAL A 91 5.75 9.86 8.07
C VAL A 91 5.47 10.48 9.43
N VAL A 92 4.96 11.72 9.47
CA VAL A 92 4.76 12.41 10.75
C VAL A 92 3.61 11.83 11.57
N VAL A 93 2.53 11.39 10.90
CA VAL A 93 1.38 10.77 11.57
C VAL A 93 1.78 9.44 12.22
N PHE A 94 2.47 8.59 11.48
CA PHE A 94 2.89 7.29 11.97
C PHE A 94 3.99 7.40 13.02
N ALA A 95 4.98 8.30 12.84
CA ALA A 95 6.03 8.56 13.84
C ALA A 95 5.46 9.05 15.18
N LYS A 96 4.40 9.88 15.18
CA LYS A 96 3.70 10.30 16.41
C LYS A 96 3.03 9.15 17.16
N ASN A 97 2.81 8.03 16.50
CA ASN A 97 2.27 6.79 17.06
C ASN A 97 3.37 5.70 17.21
N GLY A 98 4.65 6.08 17.18
CA GLY A 98 5.78 5.16 17.38
C GLY A 98 6.13 4.28 16.17
N ILE A 99 5.54 4.53 14.99
CA ILE A 99 5.71 3.72 13.79
C ILE A 99 6.56 4.48 12.77
N ASN A 100 7.64 3.88 12.29
CA ASN A 100 8.54 4.51 11.33
C ASN A 100 8.20 4.07 9.90
N LEU A 101 7.71 4.98 9.07
CA LEU A 101 7.51 4.80 7.64
C LEU A 101 8.60 5.53 6.83
N PRO A 102 9.01 5.00 5.68
CA PRO A 102 9.92 5.70 4.78
C PRO A 102 9.25 6.94 4.18
N HIS A 103 10.05 7.97 3.87
CA HIS A 103 9.55 9.19 3.24
C HIS A 103 9.53 9.05 1.70
N ASN A 104 8.69 8.15 1.22
CA ASN A 104 8.44 7.89 -0.20
C ASN A 104 7.15 7.11 -0.34
N SER A 105 6.18 7.59 -1.12
CA SER A 105 4.86 6.95 -1.27
C SER A 105 4.94 5.53 -1.84
N GLU A 106 5.86 5.26 -2.79
CA GLU A 106 6.03 3.92 -3.37
C GLU A 106 6.63 2.94 -2.37
N GLU A 107 7.57 3.38 -1.53
CA GLU A 107 8.10 2.55 -0.45
C GLU A 107 7.08 2.35 0.68
N GLN A 108 6.26 3.37 0.99
CA GLN A 108 5.15 3.25 1.96
C GLN A 108 4.13 2.20 1.53
N ALA A 109 3.84 2.14 0.23
CA ALA A 109 2.90 1.18 -0.35
C ALA A 109 3.33 -0.30 -0.24
N ARG A 110 4.56 -0.55 0.21
CA ARG A 110 5.08 -1.90 0.43
C ARG A 110 4.70 -2.49 1.79
N TYR A 111 4.17 -1.69 2.70
CA TYR A 111 3.85 -2.12 4.07
C TYR A 111 2.36 -2.39 4.24
N GLY A 112 2.04 -3.49 4.92
CA GLY A 112 0.68 -3.93 5.21
C GLY A 112 0.07 -4.79 4.11
N LYS A 113 -1.07 -5.41 4.40
CA LYS A 113 -1.82 -6.25 3.46
C LYS A 113 -2.41 -5.39 2.34
N ILE A 114 -2.22 -5.78 1.10
CA ILE A 114 -2.81 -5.10 -0.07
C ILE A 114 -4.33 -5.27 -0.09
N ILE A 115 -5.04 -4.16 -0.31
CA ILE A 115 -6.49 -4.06 -0.51
C ILE A 115 -6.71 -3.52 -1.92
N ALA A 116 -7.02 -4.39 -2.86
CA ALA A 116 -7.11 -4.04 -4.28
C ALA A 116 -8.36 -3.23 -4.62
N GLU A 117 -9.48 -3.55 -3.97
CA GLU A 117 -10.77 -2.96 -4.26
C GLU A 117 -11.10 -1.84 -3.28
N MET A 118 -11.67 -0.76 -3.80
CA MET A 118 -11.98 0.46 -3.03
C MET A 118 -13.08 0.23 -1.99
N ASP A 119 -14.00 -0.69 -2.24
CA ASP A 119 -15.11 -1.06 -1.35
C ASP A 119 -14.69 -1.96 -0.18
N GLU A 120 -13.50 -2.57 -0.25
CA GLU A 120 -12.89 -3.35 0.84
C GLU A 120 -12.09 -2.49 1.82
N LEU A 121 -11.93 -1.18 1.53
CA LEU A 121 -11.20 -0.28 2.41
C LEU A 121 -11.93 -0.06 3.73
N ILE A 122 -11.18 -0.12 4.83
CA ILE A 122 -11.65 0.26 6.16
C ILE A 122 -10.87 1.46 6.71
N LYS A 123 -11.41 2.12 7.72
CA LYS A 123 -10.76 3.28 8.37
C LYS A 123 -9.32 2.95 8.79
N GLY A 124 -8.40 3.84 8.49
CA GLY A 124 -6.98 3.69 8.79
C GLY A 124 -6.16 3.03 7.70
N ASP A 125 -6.77 2.42 6.67
CA ASP A 125 -6.04 1.92 5.51
C ASP A 125 -5.31 3.07 4.83
N LEU A 126 -4.08 2.82 4.38
CA LEU A 126 -3.39 3.73 3.49
C LEU A 126 -3.95 3.58 2.08
N VAL A 127 -4.07 4.67 1.36
CA VAL A 127 -4.55 4.67 -0.03
C VAL A 127 -3.48 5.24 -0.96
N PHE A 128 -3.29 4.58 -2.10
CA PHE A 128 -2.22 4.89 -3.03
C PHE A 128 -2.76 5.16 -4.43
N PHE A 129 -2.10 6.11 -5.11
CA PHE A 129 -2.55 6.60 -6.41
C PHE A 129 -1.40 6.66 -7.39
N ILE A 130 -1.72 6.44 -8.67
CA ILE A 130 -0.83 6.56 -9.82
C ILE A 130 -1.14 7.85 -10.59
N ARG A 131 -0.22 8.31 -11.45
CA ARG A 131 -0.46 9.42 -12.39
C ARG A 131 -0.90 10.75 -11.77
N SER A 132 -0.67 10.99 -10.46
CA SER A 132 -0.98 12.28 -9.86
C SER A 132 -0.02 13.39 -10.30
N TYR A 133 1.20 13.02 -10.69
CA TYR A 133 2.17 13.86 -11.37
C TYR A 133 3.13 13.00 -12.23
N LYS A 134 3.87 13.65 -13.15
CA LYS A 134 4.77 12.96 -14.07
C LYS A 134 6.05 12.50 -13.35
N THR A 135 6.28 11.18 -13.29
CA THR A 135 7.45 10.57 -12.65
C THR A 135 7.74 9.18 -13.25
N ARG A 136 8.89 8.60 -12.87
CA ARG A 136 9.22 7.20 -13.20
C ARG A 136 8.59 6.19 -12.25
N SER A 137 8.22 6.59 -11.03
CA SER A 137 7.58 5.71 -10.03
C SER A 137 6.19 5.26 -10.49
N LEU A 138 5.75 4.11 -9.99
CA LEU A 138 4.38 3.64 -10.13
C LEU A 138 3.46 4.46 -9.23
N ILE A 139 3.76 4.46 -7.92
CA ILE A 139 2.98 5.20 -6.93
C ILE A 139 3.43 6.65 -6.88
N THR A 140 2.49 7.55 -7.04
CA THR A 140 2.76 8.98 -7.12
C THR A 140 2.12 9.80 -6.00
N HIS A 141 1.19 9.20 -5.24
CA HIS A 141 0.52 9.89 -4.14
C HIS A 141 0.01 8.90 -3.10
N SER A 142 -0.15 9.39 -1.88
CA SER A 142 -0.62 8.60 -0.74
C SER A 142 -1.51 9.42 0.18
N GLY A 143 -2.37 8.71 0.94
CA GLY A 143 -3.23 9.29 1.96
C GLY A 143 -3.70 8.22 2.96
N ILE A 144 -4.56 8.61 3.89
CA ILE A 144 -5.14 7.74 4.92
C ILE A 144 -6.66 7.73 4.76
N TYR A 145 -7.26 6.56 4.61
CA TYR A 145 -8.69 6.41 4.45
C TYR A 145 -9.44 6.65 5.76
N LEU A 146 -10.46 7.48 5.72
CA LEU A 146 -11.24 7.90 6.88
C LEU A 146 -12.61 7.18 7.01
N GLY A 147 -12.93 6.33 6.03
CA GLY A 147 -14.28 5.78 5.88
C GLY A 147 -15.18 6.67 5.01
N ASN A 148 -16.36 6.13 4.63
CA ASN A 148 -17.37 6.84 3.83
C ASN A 148 -16.80 7.46 2.54
N ASN A 149 -15.90 6.73 1.86
CA ASN A 149 -15.20 7.17 0.65
C ASN A 149 -14.39 8.47 0.80
N ASN A 150 -13.95 8.81 2.01
CA ASN A 150 -13.10 9.97 2.25
C ASN A 150 -11.68 9.55 2.67
N PHE A 151 -10.69 10.34 2.28
CA PHE A 151 -9.31 10.17 2.70
C PHE A 151 -8.66 11.52 3.01
N ILE A 152 -7.72 11.53 3.94
CA ILE A 152 -6.89 12.69 4.26
C ILE A 152 -5.55 12.56 3.55
N HIS A 153 -5.13 13.64 2.90
CA HIS A 153 -3.87 13.70 2.15
C HIS A 153 -3.36 15.14 2.06
N THR A 154 -2.16 15.32 1.53
CA THR A 154 -1.62 16.67 1.26
C THR A 154 -1.80 17.02 -0.22
N SER A 155 -2.69 17.96 -0.51
CA SER A 155 -2.86 18.57 -1.83
C SER A 155 -1.78 19.60 -2.09
N SER A 156 -1.19 19.62 -3.30
CA SER A 156 -0.20 20.64 -3.68
C SER A 156 -0.74 22.06 -3.68
N LYS A 157 -2.05 22.24 -3.84
CA LYS A 157 -2.71 23.54 -3.87
C LYS A 157 -3.25 23.97 -2.49
N ASN A 158 -3.82 23.02 -1.74
CA ASN A 158 -4.62 23.35 -0.56
C ASN A 158 -4.01 22.84 0.76
N GLY A 159 -2.80 22.25 0.71
CA GLY A 159 -2.21 21.62 1.90
C GLY A 159 -2.95 20.35 2.31
N VAL A 160 -2.92 20.03 3.59
CA VAL A 160 -3.58 18.84 4.14
C VAL A 160 -5.09 19.03 4.16
N ILE A 161 -5.81 18.21 3.40
CA ILE A 161 -7.26 18.26 3.23
C ILE A 161 -7.88 16.86 3.27
N ILE A 162 -9.20 16.83 3.40
CA ILE A 162 -10.00 15.62 3.20
C ILE A 162 -10.64 15.71 1.81
N THR A 163 -10.56 14.63 1.05
CA THR A 163 -11.12 14.52 -0.30
C THR A 163 -11.88 13.20 -0.44
N SER A 164 -12.89 13.17 -1.31
CA SER A 164 -13.64 11.95 -1.61
C SER A 164 -12.90 11.08 -2.62
N LEU A 165 -12.84 9.76 -2.37
CA LEU A 165 -12.41 8.76 -3.37
C LEU A 165 -13.39 8.66 -4.55
N ASN A 166 -14.62 9.16 -4.40
CA ASN A 166 -15.60 9.22 -5.49
C ASN A 166 -15.37 10.41 -6.42
N ASP A 167 -14.48 11.35 -6.07
CA ASP A 167 -14.02 12.37 -7.01
C ASP A 167 -13.43 11.69 -8.26
N PRO A 168 -13.90 12.03 -9.48
CA PRO A 168 -13.48 11.35 -10.71
C PRO A 168 -11.97 11.33 -10.92
N TRP A 169 -11.29 12.41 -10.55
CA TRP A 169 -9.83 12.54 -10.71
C TRP A 169 -9.07 11.56 -9.80
N TRP A 170 -9.53 11.38 -8.54
CA TRP A 170 -8.92 10.43 -7.62
C TRP A 170 -9.33 8.98 -7.91
N LYS A 171 -10.60 8.76 -8.27
CA LYS A 171 -11.13 7.44 -8.59
C LYS A 171 -10.39 6.76 -9.74
N GLU A 172 -10.06 7.50 -10.80
CA GLU A 172 -9.29 6.97 -11.95
C GLU A 172 -7.80 6.72 -11.64
N LYS A 173 -7.28 7.27 -10.53
CA LYS A 173 -5.88 7.16 -10.13
C LYS A 173 -5.63 6.21 -8.96
N PHE A 174 -6.69 5.81 -8.26
CA PHE A 174 -6.57 4.82 -7.19
C PHE A 174 -6.04 3.50 -7.75
N ILE A 175 -5.02 2.92 -7.11
CA ILE A 175 -4.48 1.64 -7.53
C ILE A 175 -4.77 0.53 -6.51
N PHE A 176 -4.52 0.78 -5.24
CA PHE A 176 -4.84 -0.10 -4.12
C PHE A 176 -4.69 0.66 -2.79
N GLY A 177 -5.20 0.10 -1.73
CA GLY A 177 -4.84 0.46 -0.36
C GLY A 177 -3.93 -0.56 0.29
N THR A 178 -3.37 -0.21 1.46
CA THR A 178 -2.72 -1.19 2.34
C THR A 178 -3.22 -1.07 3.76
N ARG A 179 -3.45 -2.22 4.40
CA ARG A 179 -3.85 -2.30 5.81
C ARG A 179 -2.65 -2.59 6.69
N VAL A 180 -2.24 -1.58 7.45
CA VAL A 180 -1.08 -1.65 8.35
C VAL A 180 -1.49 -1.77 9.82
N CYS A 181 -2.67 -1.27 10.19
CA CYS A 181 -3.25 -1.39 11.53
C CYS A 181 -4.52 -2.23 11.47
N GLU A 182 -4.74 -3.07 12.49
CA GLU A 182 -5.98 -3.83 12.70
C GLU A 182 -6.98 -3.08 13.59
#